data_97f1152b8a2f303f18a8eaca4e1e4a07
#
_entry.id   97f1152b8a2f303f18a8eaca4e1e4a07
#
_cell.length_a   1.000
_cell.length_b   1.000
_cell.length_c   1.000
_cell.angle_alpha   90.00
_cell.angle_beta   90.00
_cell.angle_gamma   90.00
#
_symmetry.space_group_name_H-M   'P 1'
#
loop_
_entity.id
_entity.type
_entity.pdbx_description
1 polymer ?
#
loop_
_entity_poly.entity_id
_entity_poly.type
_entity_poly.pdbx_seq_one_letter_code
_entity_poly.pdbx_strand_id
1 'polypeptide(L)'
;IYAARDKKGRTPLVIGKKEGAYCASFENFAYLNLGYTDYHELGPGEIDFITPESVEMLVPPQEEMKICSFLWVYYGYPTASYEGINVEEMRYHCGAMLAKRDAGSNVHPDLIAGVPDSGIAHAIGYANESKVPFARPFIKYTPTWPRSFMPTNQEQRNLIARMKLIPVQALINQKKLL
;
A
#
# COMPACT_ATOMS: atom_id res chain seq x y z
N ILE A 1 2.44 -26.83 9.10
CA ILE A 1 1.90 -25.49 9.34
C ILE A 1 0.44 -25.51 8.94
N TYR A 2 -0.44 -24.89 9.72
CA TYR A 2 -1.80 -24.61 9.29
C TYR A 2 -1.89 -23.15 8.86
N ALA A 3 -2.31 -22.91 7.62
CA ALA A 3 -2.64 -21.60 7.08
C ALA A 3 -4.17 -21.46 7.06
N ALA A 4 -4.71 -20.45 7.71
CA ALA A 4 -6.14 -20.24 7.81
C ALA A 4 -6.49 -18.77 7.59
N ARG A 5 -7.39 -18.50 6.65
CA ARG A 5 -7.92 -17.15 6.40
C ARG A 5 -9.27 -16.98 7.10
N ASP A 6 -9.56 -15.78 7.61
CA ASP A 6 -10.84 -15.53 8.27
C ASP A 6 -12.03 -15.73 7.32
N LYS A 7 -13.21 -16.02 7.88
CA LYS A 7 -14.42 -16.35 7.12
C LYS A 7 -14.87 -15.30 6.11
N LYS A 8 -14.44 -14.05 6.27
CA LYS A 8 -14.78 -12.95 5.35
C LYS A 8 -13.61 -12.54 4.45
N GLY A 9 -12.47 -13.21 4.58
CA GLY A 9 -11.30 -12.92 3.76
C GLY A 9 -10.73 -11.51 3.93
N ARG A 10 -10.88 -10.91 5.12
CA ARG A 10 -10.47 -9.52 5.37
C ARG A 10 -8.98 -9.30 5.24
N THR A 11 -8.19 -10.27 5.74
CA THR A 11 -6.74 -10.22 5.69
C THR A 11 -6.26 -11.26 4.68
N PRO A 12 -5.53 -10.87 3.65
CA PRO A 12 -4.95 -11.80 2.70
C PRO A 12 -3.98 -12.77 3.38
N LEU A 13 -3.86 -13.96 2.83
CA LEU A 13 -2.87 -14.96 3.24
C LEU A 13 -2.42 -15.71 2.00
N VAL A 14 -1.13 -15.60 1.70
CA VAL A 14 -0.52 -16.16 0.49
C VAL A 14 0.46 -17.26 0.87
N ILE A 15 0.36 -18.40 0.18
CA ILE A 15 1.34 -19.48 0.24
C ILE A 15 2.35 -19.26 -0.86
N GLY A 16 3.63 -19.18 -0.50
CA GLY A 16 4.75 -19.14 -1.43
C GLY A 16 5.38 -20.52 -1.58
N LYS A 17 5.91 -20.78 -2.78
CA LYS A 17 6.60 -22.03 -3.12
C LYS A 17 7.96 -21.75 -3.72
N LYS A 18 8.95 -22.54 -3.31
CA LYS A 18 10.22 -22.73 -4.03
C LYS A 18 10.61 -24.20 -4.01
N GLU A 19 11.69 -24.56 -4.68
CA GLU A 19 12.18 -25.93 -4.65
C GLU A 19 12.44 -26.42 -3.21
N GLY A 20 11.79 -27.51 -2.83
CA GLY A 20 11.91 -28.15 -1.52
C GLY A 20 11.32 -27.37 -0.34
N ALA A 21 10.53 -26.29 -0.56
CA ALA A 21 9.96 -25.53 0.54
C ALA A 21 8.69 -24.76 0.19
N TYR A 22 7.81 -24.65 1.20
CA TYR A 22 6.66 -23.74 1.20
C TYR A 22 6.75 -22.76 2.37
N CYS A 23 6.14 -21.60 2.21
CA CYS A 23 5.96 -20.61 3.29
C CYS A 23 4.56 -20.01 3.22
N ALA A 24 4.14 -19.34 4.28
CA ALA A 24 2.88 -18.60 4.31
C ALA A 24 3.13 -17.20 4.91
N SER A 25 2.51 -16.17 4.32
CA SER A 25 2.61 -14.80 4.79
C SER A 25 1.33 -14.02 4.48
N PHE A 26 1.05 -13.00 5.29
CA PHE A 26 -0.02 -12.04 5.01
C PHE A 26 0.31 -11.09 3.86
N GLU A 27 1.58 -11.00 3.49
CA GLU A 27 2.06 -10.19 2.38
C GLU A 27 3.13 -10.95 1.60
N ASN A 28 3.08 -10.87 0.28
CA ASN A 28 3.96 -11.61 -0.62
C ASN A 28 5.21 -10.83 -1.06
N PHE A 29 5.37 -9.58 -0.65
CA PHE A 29 6.45 -8.71 -1.15
C PHE A 29 7.86 -9.28 -0.92
N ALA A 30 8.07 -10.06 0.14
CA ALA A 30 9.37 -10.65 0.43
C ALA A 30 9.68 -11.91 -0.40
N TYR A 31 8.68 -12.52 -1.04
CA TYR A 31 8.84 -13.78 -1.75
C TYR A 31 9.85 -13.68 -2.88
N LEU A 32 9.77 -12.62 -3.68
CA LEU A 32 10.69 -12.39 -4.78
C LEU A 32 12.16 -12.39 -4.32
N ASN A 33 12.46 -11.70 -3.21
CA ASN A 33 13.82 -11.60 -2.68
C ASN A 33 14.32 -12.90 -2.04
N LEU A 34 13.39 -13.77 -1.59
CA LEU A 34 13.70 -15.05 -0.96
C LEU A 34 13.65 -16.24 -1.93
N GLY A 35 13.38 -15.97 -3.21
CA GLY A 35 13.29 -16.98 -4.26
C GLY A 35 12.01 -17.82 -4.21
N TYR A 36 10.96 -17.31 -3.57
CA TYR A 36 9.63 -17.90 -3.63
C TYR A 36 8.81 -17.26 -4.75
N THR A 37 7.89 -18.05 -5.29
CA THR A 37 6.80 -17.58 -6.17
C THR A 37 5.47 -17.71 -5.44
N ASP A 38 4.50 -16.85 -5.75
CA ASP A 38 3.14 -17.00 -5.26
C ASP A 38 2.58 -18.33 -5.78
N TYR A 39 2.17 -19.19 -4.86
CA TYR A 39 1.64 -20.52 -5.17
C TYR A 39 0.12 -20.53 -5.06
N HIS A 40 -0.41 -20.04 -3.95
CA HIS A 40 -1.85 -20.02 -3.69
C HIS A 40 -2.20 -18.89 -2.70
N GLU A 41 -3.18 -18.06 -3.05
CA GLU A 41 -3.78 -17.09 -2.15
C GLU A 41 -5.09 -17.68 -1.60
N LEU A 42 -5.18 -17.85 -0.27
CA LEU A 42 -6.32 -18.48 0.35
C LEU A 42 -7.59 -17.65 0.18
N GLY A 43 -8.69 -18.30 -0.13
CA GLY A 43 -10.01 -17.68 -0.15
C GLY A 43 -10.61 -17.48 1.25
N PRO A 44 -11.78 -16.83 1.35
CA PRO A 44 -12.45 -16.57 2.64
C PRO A 44 -12.78 -17.87 3.39
N GLY A 45 -12.29 -18.01 4.61
CA GLY A 45 -12.53 -19.17 5.47
C GLY A 45 -11.77 -20.44 5.10
N GLU A 46 -10.90 -20.37 4.10
CA GLU A 46 -10.06 -21.49 3.66
C GLU A 46 -9.02 -21.85 4.72
N ILE A 47 -8.76 -23.16 4.83
CA ILE A 47 -7.73 -23.70 5.74
C ILE A 47 -6.91 -24.73 4.97
N ASP A 48 -5.60 -24.49 4.90
CA ASP A 48 -4.62 -25.37 4.28
C ASP A 48 -3.64 -25.95 5.29
N PHE A 49 -3.23 -27.18 5.06
CA PHE A 49 -2.14 -27.82 5.78
C PHE A 49 -0.89 -27.87 4.88
N ILE A 50 0.19 -27.26 5.37
CA ILE A 50 1.44 -27.09 4.64
C ILE A 50 2.53 -27.98 5.26
N THR A 51 3.10 -28.83 4.45
CA THR A 51 4.32 -29.59 4.75
C THR A 51 5.49 -29.11 3.88
N PRO A 52 6.72 -29.56 4.05
CA PRO A 52 7.79 -29.24 3.11
C PRO A 52 7.53 -29.75 1.69
N GLU A 53 6.74 -30.82 1.55
CA GLU A 53 6.52 -31.53 0.30
C GLU A 53 5.21 -31.15 -0.41
N SER A 54 4.20 -30.70 0.37
CA SER A 54 2.85 -30.51 -0.17
C SER A 54 2.04 -29.45 0.56
N VAL A 55 0.99 -28.98 -0.12
CA VAL A 55 -0.09 -28.18 0.45
C VAL A 55 -1.39 -28.95 0.24
N GLU A 56 -2.13 -29.18 1.31
CA GLU A 56 -3.41 -29.88 1.31
C GLU A 56 -4.51 -28.95 1.83
N MET A 57 -5.53 -28.72 1.00
CA MET A 57 -6.73 -27.96 1.39
C MET A 57 -7.61 -28.79 2.30
N LEU A 58 -7.73 -28.37 3.58
CA LEU A 58 -8.58 -29.04 4.56
C LEU A 58 -10.01 -28.49 4.58
N VAL A 59 -10.17 -27.19 4.36
CA VAL A 59 -11.46 -26.52 4.30
C VAL A 59 -11.47 -25.62 3.07
N PRO A 60 -12.44 -25.82 2.15
CA PRO A 60 -12.54 -25.01 0.94
C PRO A 60 -12.99 -23.56 1.25
N PRO A 61 -12.66 -22.60 0.37
CA PRO A 61 -13.08 -21.22 0.53
C PRO A 61 -14.59 -21.04 0.41
N GLN A 62 -15.10 -20.00 1.06
CA GLN A 62 -16.49 -19.54 0.94
C GLN A 62 -16.61 -18.53 -0.20
N GLU A 63 -17.83 -18.34 -0.71
CA GLU A 63 -18.09 -17.44 -1.84
C GLU A 63 -18.03 -15.95 -1.45
N GLU A 64 -18.44 -15.61 -0.21
CA GLU A 64 -18.57 -14.22 0.22
C GLU A 64 -17.26 -13.66 0.77
N MET A 65 -16.69 -12.65 0.08
CA MET A 65 -15.51 -11.92 0.52
C MET A 65 -15.87 -10.49 0.92
N LYS A 66 -15.26 -10.02 2.02
CA LYS A 66 -15.34 -8.62 2.51
C LYS A 66 -13.95 -8.06 2.80
N ILE A 67 -13.10 -8.06 1.79
CA ILE A 67 -11.76 -7.49 1.89
C ILE A 67 -11.82 -5.96 2.05
N CYS A 68 -10.89 -5.41 2.80
CA CYS A 68 -10.85 -3.98 3.06
C CYS A 68 -9.99 -3.25 2.01
N SER A 69 -10.54 -2.31 1.27
CA SER A 69 -9.82 -1.49 0.30
C SER A 69 -8.66 -0.67 0.91
N PHE A 70 -8.64 -0.49 2.22
CA PHE A 70 -7.57 0.17 2.96
C PHE A 70 -6.20 -0.54 2.80
N LEU A 71 -6.22 -1.83 2.51
CA LEU A 71 -5.00 -2.59 2.18
C LEU A 71 -4.25 -1.95 1.01
N TRP A 72 -4.94 -1.59 -0.06
CA TRP A 72 -4.32 -0.95 -1.22
C TRP A 72 -4.13 0.56 -1.02
N VAL A 73 -5.14 1.25 -0.53
CA VAL A 73 -5.13 2.71 -0.45
C VAL A 73 -4.03 3.23 0.47
N TYR A 74 -3.75 2.52 1.56
CA TYR A 74 -2.82 3.04 2.58
C TYR A 74 -1.89 2.01 3.20
N TYR A 75 -2.43 0.86 3.66
CA TYR A 75 -1.72 -0.05 4.56
C TYR A 75 -0.67 -0.88 3.83
N GLY A 76 -1.00 -1.47 2.68
CA GLY A 76 -0.17 -2.44 1.98
C GLY A 76 1.20 -1.90 1.58
N TYR A 77 2.18 -2.80 1.57
CA TYR A 77 3.49 -2.46 1.06
C TYR A 77 3.43 -2.30 -0.47
N PRO A 78 4.12 -1.31 -1.07
CA PRO A 78 3.96 -1.01 -2.50
C PRO A 78 4.19 -2.17 -3.46
N THR A 79 5.11 -3.08 -3.12
CA THR A 79 5.40 -4.26 -3.96
C THR A 79 4.51 -5.47 -3.67
N ALA A 80 3.63 -5.39 -2.65
CA ALA A 80 2.67 -6.44 -2.36
C ALA A 80 1.51 -6.43 -3.36
N SER A 81 0.92 -7.61 -3.56
CA SER A 81 -0.33 -7.78 -4.30
C SER A 81 -1.33 -8.52 -3.43
N TYR A 82 -2.60 -8.15 -3.50
CA TYR A 82 -3.71 -8.81 -2.85
C TYR A 82 -4.80 -9.08 -3.88
N GLU A 83 -5.35 -10.27 -3.91
CA GLU A 83 -6.36 -10.68 -4.90
C GLU A 83 -5.92 -10.37 -6.35
N GLY A 84 -4.64 -10.58 -6.65
CA GLY A 84 -4.07 -10.31 -7.95
C GLY A 84 -3.86 -8.83 -8.30
N ILE A 85 -4.15 -7.89 -7.39
CA ILE A 85 -4.02 -6.45 -7.63
C ILE A 85 -2.81 -5.91 -6.86
N ASN A 86 -1.82 -5.36 -7.58
CA ASN A 86 -0.64 -4.74 -6.99
C ASN A 86 -1.00 -3.41 -6.30
N VAL A 87 -0.39 -3.17 -5.14
CA VAL A 87 -0.66 -1.98 -4.30
C VAL A 87 -0.23 -0.69 -5.00
N GLU A 88 0.97 -0.66 -5.57
CA GLU A 88 1.51 0.56 -6.20
C GLU A 88 0.71 0.93 -7.45
N GLU A 89 0.40 -0.05 -8.30
CA GLU A 89 -0.39 0.14 -9.51
C GLU A 89 -1.80 0.66 -9.19
N MET A 90 -2.44 0.07 -8.17
CA MET A 90 -3.77 0.53 -7.73
C MET A 90 -3.74 1.98 -7.26
N ARG A 91 -2.69 2.40 -6.54
CA ARG A 91 -2.52 3.80 -6.11
C ARG A 91 -2.35 4.74 -7.29
N TYR A 92 -1.62 4.34 -8.34
CA TYR A 92 -1.53 5.12 -9.59
C TYR A 92 -2.90 5.27 -10.25
N HIS A 93 -3.67 4.19 -10.34
CA HIS A 93 -5.03 4.24 -10.89
C HIS A 93 -5.94 5.16 -10.06
N CYS A 94 -5.89 5.10 -8.74
CA CYS A 94 -6.64 6.02 -7.89
C CYS A 94 -6.28 7.48 -8.15
N GLY A 95 -4.99 7.80 -8.26
CA GLY A 95 -4.53 9.14 -8.59
C GLY A 95 -5.02 9.62 -9.95
N ALA A 96 -4.93 8.77 -10.96
CA ALA A 96 -5.44 9.08 -12.31
C ALA A 96 -6.96 9.34 -12.31
N MET A 97 -7.74 8.53 -11.58
CA MET A 97 -9.18 8.73 -11.45
C MET A 97 -9.54 10.04 -10.74
N LEU A 98 -8.76 10.43 -9.72
CA LEU A 98 -8.92 11.72 -9.06
C LEU A 98 -8.65 12.88 -10.04
N ALA A 99 -7.59 12.81 -10.84
CA ALA A 99 -7.28 13.82 -11.85
C ALA A 99 -8.40 13.96 -12.90
N LYS A 100 -8.96 12.83 -13.38
CA LYS A 100 -10.12 12.85 -14.30
C LYS A 100 -11.34 13.53 -13.69
N ARG A 101 -11.63 13.22 -12.43
CA ARG A 101 -12.75 13.86 -11.71
C ARG A 101 -12.54 15.37 -11.57
N ASP A 102 -11.32 15.79 -11.31
CA ASP A 102 -10.97 17.19 -11.07
C ASP A 102 -10.74 18.00 -12.34
N ALA A 103 -10.72 17.37 -13.52
CA ALA A 103 -10.45 18.03 -14.81
C ALA A 103 -11.42 19.19 -15.15
N GLY A 104 -12.64 19.18 -14.59
CA GLY A 104 -13.63 20.27 -14.71
C GLY A 104 -13.61 21.31 -13.57
N SER A 105 -12.67 21.19 -12.64
CA SER A 105 -12.57 22.11 -11.50
C SER A 105 -11.81 23.39 -11.84
N ASN A 106 -12.04 24.46 -11.05
CA ASN A 106 -11.28 25.71 -11.19
C ASN A 106 -9.93 25.66 -10.44
N VAL A 107 -9.43 24.47 -10.09
CA VAL A 107 -8.16 24.29 -9.41
C VAL A 107 -7.06 24.06 -10.43
N HIS A 108 -6.11 24.99 -10.51
CA HIS A 108 -4.96 24.90 -11.41
C HIS A 108 -3.68 24.91 -10.58
N PRO A 109 -3.19 23.73 -10.18
CA PRO A 109 -1.94 23.62 -9.43
C PRO A 109 -0.72 23.79 -10.35
N ASP A 110 0.37 24.33 -9.80
CA ASP A 110 1.66 24.39 -10.48
C ASP A 110 2.41 23.05 -10.38
N LEU A 111 2.19 22.31 -9.31
CA LEU A 111 2.85 21.03 -9.01
C LEU A 111 1.89 20.07 -8.31
N ILE A 112 2.05 18.80 -8.61
CA ILE A 112 1.44 17.71 -7.87
C ILE A 112 2.44 17.18 -6.86
N ALA A 113 2.00 17.00 -5.61
CA ALA A 113 2.83 16.61 -4.49
C ALA A 113 2.18 15.50 -3.67
N GLY A 114 2.94 14.47 -3.34
CA GLY A 114 2.49 13.41 -2.44
C GLY A 114 3.06 13.59 -1.04
N VAL A 115 2.24 13.36 -0.03
CA VAL A 115 2.77 13.22 1.34
C VAL A 115 3.47 11.87 1.46
N PRO A 116 4.76 11.84 1.76
CA PRO A 116 5.49 10.59 1.82
C PRO A 116 5.07 9.73 3.03
N ASP A 117 5.08 8.39 2.95
CA ASP A 117 5.46 7.66 1.71
C ASP A 117 4.22 7.26 0.91
N SER A 118 3.09 6.94 1.57
CA SER A 118 1.89 6.34 0.95
C SER A 118 1.17 7.23 -0.06
N GLY A 119 1.29 8.55 0.05
CA GLY A 119 0.69 9.49 -0.89
C GLY A 119 1.46 9.66 -2.21
N ILE A 120 2.70 9.19 -2.30
CA ILE A 120 3.56 9.41 -3.48
C ILE A 120 2.98 8.75 -4.73
N ALA A 121 2.59 7.50 -4.65
CA ALA A 121 2.05 6.77 -5.80
C ALA A 121 0.75 7.38 -6.33
N HIS A 122 -0.14 7.80 -5.45
CA HIS A 122 -1.36 8.53 -5.82
C HIS A 122 -1.03 9.84 -6.56
N ALA A 123 -0.07 10.62 -6.05
CA ALA A 123 0.35 11.87 -6.66
C ALA A 123 1.00 11.67 -8.03
N ILE A 124 1.80 10.61 -8.20
CA ILE A 124 2.38 10.25 -9.51
C ILE A 124 1.26 9.90 -10.50
N GLY A 125 0.29 9.07 -10.11
CA GLY A 125 -0.86 8.74 -10.95
C GLY A 125 -1.67 9.97 -11.35
N TYR A 126 -1.89 10.88 -10.41
CA TYR A 126 -2.56 12.16 -10.68
C TYR A 126 -1.77 13.04 -11.68
N ALA A 127 -0.46 13.19 -11.44
CA ALA A 127 0.41 13.99 -12.33
C ALA A 127 0.46 13.42 -13.74
N ASN A 128 0.58 12.10 -13.86
CA ASN A 128 0.61 11.42 -15.16
C ASN A 128 -0.68 11.64 -15.97
N GLU A 129 -1.84 11.67 -15.33
CA GLU A 129 -3.13 11.91 -15.99
C GLU A 129 -3.36 13.39 -16.28
N SER A 130 -3.16 14.28 -15.29
CA SER A 130 -3.40 15.71 -15.41
C SER A 130 -2.38 16.47 -16.26
N LYS A 131 -1.21 15.86 -16.52
CA LYS A 131 -0.04 16.47 -17.17
C LYS A 131 0.57 17.63 -16.38
N VAL A 132 0.20 17.82 -15.13
CA VAL A 132 0.86 18.76 -14.21
C VAL A 132 2.11 18.10 -13.62
N PRO A 133 3.26 18.78 -13.57
CA PRO A 133 4.50 18.18 -13.09
C PRO A 133 4.41 17.64 -11.67
N PHE A 134 4.95 16.44 -11.44
CA PHE A 134 5.14 15.90 -10.09
C PHE A 134 6.42 16.43 -9.47
N ALA A 135 6.37 16.78 -8.19
CA ALA A 135 7.54 17.11 -7.40
C ALA A 135 7.45 16.51 -5.98
N ARG A 136 8.57 16.51 -5.27
CA ARG A 136 8.65 16.07 -3.87
C ARG A 136 8.95 17.25 -2.94
N PRO A 137 8.00 18.14 -2.69
CA PRO A 137 8.21 19.32 -1.83
C PRO A 137 8.30 18.95 -0.35
N PHE A 138 7.94 17.73 0.02
CA PHE A 138 8.05 17.22 1.38
C PHE A 138 8.95 15.98 1.41
N ILE A 139 9.99 16.04 2.23
CA ILE A 139 10.91 14.92 2.43
C ILE A 139 10.70 14.37 3.84
N LYS A 140 10.49 13.06 3.93
CA LYS A 140 10.37 12.38 5.21
C LYS A 140 11.75 12.18 5.83
N TYR A 141 11.91 12.61 7.08
CA TYR A 141 13.09 12.32 7.88
C TYR A 141 12.93 10.95 8.54
N THR A 142 13.58 9.95 7.98
CA THR A 142 13.43 8.54 8.37
C THR A 142 14.01 8.17 9.74
N PRO A 143 15.10 8.80 10.28
CA PRO A 143 15.65 8.42 11.58
C PRO A 143 14.75 8.75 12.76
N THR A 144 13.64 9.40 12.56
CA THR A 144 12.78 9.84 13.67
C THR A 144 11.48 9.06 13.73
N TRP A 145 11.15 8.71 14.93
CA TRP A 145 9.84 8.56 15.60
C TRP A 145 8.72 7.75 14.93
N PRO A 146 7.95 7.04 15.77
CA PRO A 146 6.72 6.38 15.32
C PRO A 146 5.73 7.38 14.69
N ARG A 147 4.53 6.96 14.43
CA ARG A 147 3.48 7.72 13.76
C ARG A 147 3.16 9.01 14.54
N SER A 148 3.15 10.15 13.86
CA SER A 148 2.94 11.49 14.48
C SER A 148 1.59 11.67 15.17
N PHE A 149 0.59 10.86 14.84
CA PHE A 149 -0.76 10.93 15.44
C PHE A 149 -0.91 10.10 16.73
N MET A 150 0.08 9.28 17.10
CA MET A 150 0.02 8.39 18.27
C MET A 150 0.04 9.12 19.62
N PRO A 151 0.81 10.19 19.83
CA PRO A 151 0.81 10.89 21.11
C PRO A 151 -0.56 11.48 21.45
N THR A 152 -0.92 11.43 22.72
CA THR A 152 -2.17 12.01 23.23
C THR A 152 -2.14 13.55 23.27
N ASN A 153 -0.95 14.13 23.46
CA ASN A 153 -0.74 15.56 23.55
C ASN A 153 -0.59 16.20 22.15
N GLN A 154 -1.34 17.29 21.89
CA GLN A 154 -1.30 17.99 20.60
C GLN A 154 0.05 18.65 20.30
N GLU A 155 0.74 19.19 21.30
CA GLU A 155 2.05 19.80 21.12
C GLU A 155 3.10 18.78 20.66
N GLN A 156 3.08 17.58 21.25
CA GLN A 156 3.94 16.48 20.84
C GLN A 156 3.62 16.04 19.41
N ARG A 157 2.34 15.93 19.02
CA ARG A 157 1.96 15.62 17.64
C ARG A 157 2.50 16.65 16.66
N ASN A 158 2.35 17.94 16.98
CA ASN A 158 2.86 19.05 16.17
C ASN A 158 4.38 19.03 16.05
N LEU A 159 5.10 18.79 17.16
CA LEU A 159 6.55 18.68 17.16
C LEU A 159 7.02 17.54 16.26
N ILE A 160 6.44 16.34 16.45
CA ILE A 160 6.79 15.17 15.63
C ILE A 160 6.50 15.43 14.14
N ALA A 161 5.37 16.03 13.81
CA ALA A 161 5.03 16.33 12.42
C ALA A 161 6.05 17.28 11.78
N ARG A 162 6.46 18.33 12.49
CA ARG A 162 7.50 19.29 12.02
C ARG A 162 8.86 18.64 11.84
N MET A 163 9.24 17.73 12.72
CA MET A 163 10.52 17.02 12.61
C MET A 163 10.51 15.97 11.50
N LYS A 164 9.36 15.41 11.20
CA LYS A 164 9.22 14.26 10.29
C LYS A 164 9.13 14.66 8.83
N LEU A 165 8.48 15.78 8.54
CA LEU A 165 8.29 16.31 7.19
C LEU A 165 9.08 17.59 7.02
N ILE A 166 10.15 17.52 6.24
CA ILE A 166 11.01 18.67 5.94
C ILE A 166 10.60 19.27 4.61
N PRO A 167 10.13 20.54 4.57
CA PRO A 167 9.77 21.21 3.33
C PRO A 167 10.98 21.61 2.51
N VAL A 168 10.90 21.41 1.18
CA VAL A 168 11.89 21.91 0.22
C VAL A 168 11.43 23.28 -0.27
N GLN A 169 11.95 24.35 0.35
CA GLN A 169 11.51 25.73 0.12
C GLN A 169 11.55 26.13 -1.37
N ALA A 170 12.56 25.70 -2.11
CA ALA A 170 12.70 25.97 -3.55
C ALA A 170 11.56 25.41 -4.40
N LEU A 171 10.87 24.37 -3.92
CA LEU A 171 9.74 23.75 -4.62
C LEU A 171 8.36 24.27 -4.14
N ILE A 172 8.35 24.99 -3.00
CA ILE A 172 7.10 25.43 -2.38
C ILE A 172 6.85 26.93 -2.65
N ASN A 173 7.93 27.73 -2.58
CA ASN A 173 7.81 29.19 -2.65
C ASN A 173 7.11 29.62 -3.95
N GLN A 174 6.03 30.41 -3.80
CA GLN A 174 5.23 30.95 -4.90
C GLN A 174 4.59 29.89 -5.82
N LYS A 175 4.37 28.67 -5.32
CA LYS A 175 3.73 27.56 -6.03
C LYS A 175 2.41 27.16 -5.39
N LYS A 176 1.43 26.86 -6.23
CA LYS A 176 0.19 26.17 -5.80
C LYS A 176 0.45 24.67 -5.88
N LEU A 177 0.36 24.01 -4.77
CA LEU A 177 0.55 22.56 -4.65
C LEU A 177 -0.82 21.87 -4.51
N LEU A 178 -0.96 20.72 -5.15
CA LEU A 178 -2.05 19.77 -4.96
C LEU A 178 -1.49 18.44 -4.50
#